data_6e6fe1e356815092467de2866b6ee836
#
_entry.id   6e6fe1e356815092467de2866b6ee836
#
_cell.length_a   1.000
_cell.length_b   1.000
_cell.length_c   1.000
_cell.angle_alpha   90.00
_cell.angle_beta   90.00
_cell.angle_gamma   90.00
#
_symmetry.space_group_name_H-M   'P 1'
#
loop_
_entity.id
_entity.type
_entity.pdbx_description
1 polymer ?
#
loop_
_entity_poly.entity_id
_entity_poly.type
_entity_poly.pdbx_seq_one_letter_code
_entity_poly.pdbx_strand_id
1 'polypeptide(L)'
;MKKTPKSRVQSSSLRSESQARNASRTGKSIKKAGLNVDQLNRLSAAIHQDVEADLYDGAACIVARHGMIGLHEAVGFANRAANRPLHIDDVFNILSVSKAFTDVIVLSLIERGELALTTRVGDIIPELNARVKEAVTVFNLLTHTAGSPQALFPVAAELMGNLDAVIKAICPMELIAVPGQSVSYSPLWGHALLGEIIRRLDRAQRTLRDIFQNELFGPLGMKDTAMGRRKDLSSRIVPIVAHDLSFGNMSAKEVEEHNRYITEDAEIPWMGCVSTVYDLFRFAEMLRRGGELDGVRILSPASVKQATTVQTGALANDYYALMMEKQGIKPPPANIGLDFQIRGEGVGPNAMGNLTSPGTYGKFGLGGTGFWVDPERDVTFVFLRSGLLEHLNDTARYQRISDMAMAAIL
;
A
#
# COMPACT_ATOMS: atom_id res chain seq x y z
N MET A 1 -10.43 25.88 -36.41
CA MET A 1 -11.51 25.06 -35.83
C MET A 1 -11.83 25.59 -34.45
N LYS A 2 -13.08 26.03 -34.24
CA LYS A 2 -13.54 26.73 -33.03
C LYS A 2 -13.69 25.70 -31.88
N LYS A 3 -13.01 25.92 -30.74
CA LYS A 3 -13.22 25.14 -29.52
C LYS A 3 -14.58 25.57 -28.90
N THR A 4 -15.49 24.62 -28.76
CA THR A 4 -16.75 24.79 -28.03
C THR A 4 -16.46 24.87 -26.52
N PRO A 5 -17.11 25.75 -25.74
CA PRO A 5 -16.90 25.83 -24.29
C PRO A 5 -17.60 24.67 -23.60
N LYS A 6 -16.84 23.81 -22.96
CA LYS A 6 -17.36 22.73 -22.10
C LYS A 6 -17.85 23.31 -20.76
N SER A 7 -19.05 22.96 -20.45
CA SER A 7 -19.97 23.32 -19.39
C SER A 7 -19.37 23.52 -17.98
N ARG A 8 -19.46 24.78 -17.50
CA ARG A 8 -19.22 25.20 -16.11
C ARG A 8 -20.33 24.76 -15.12
N VAL A 9 -21.36 24.05 -15.58
CA VAL A 9 -22.55 23.72 -14.78
C VAL A 9 -22.41 22.40 -13.99
N GLN A 10 -21.55 21.49 -14.43
CA GLN A 10 -21.38 20.19 -13.72
C GLN A 10 -20.45 20.24 -12.50
N SER A 11 -19.54 21.20 -12.40
CA SER A 11 -18.63 21.34 -11.27
C SER A 11 -19.30 21.85 -9.98
N SER A 12 -20.40 22.60 -10.10
CA SER A 12 -21.12 23.12 -8.93
C SER A 12 -22.01 22.09 -8.24
N SER A 13 -22.55 21.10 -8.96
CA SER A 13 -23.38 20.03 -8.37
C SER A 13 -22.54 19.01 -7.61
N LEU A 14 -21.35 18.68 -8.09
CA LEU A 14 -20.41 17.77 -7.41
C LEU A 14 -19.88 18.39 -6.09
N ARG A 15 -19.67 19.70 -6.05
CA ARG A 15 -19.31 20.42 -4.80
C ARG A 15 -20.40 20.38 -3.74
N SER A 16 -21.67 20.48 -4.12
CA SER A 16 -22.78 20.52 -3.17
C SER A 16 -23.08 19.16 -2.53
N GLU A 17 -22.91 18.06 -3.25
CA GLU A 17 -23.18 16.71 -2.73
C GLU A 17 -22.04 16.18 -1.86
N SER A 18 -20.77 16.46 -2.18
CA SER A 18 -19.64 16.08 -1.35
C SER A 18 -19.61 16.87 -0.03
N GLN A 19 -19.91 18.17 -0.08
CA GLN A 19 -20.01 19.02 1.12
C GLN A 19 -21.15 18.61 2.05
N ALA A 20 -22.29 18.14 1.53
CA ALA A 20 -23.42 17.70 2.36
C ALA A 20 -23.14 16.41 3.14
N ARG A 21 -22.32 15.50 2.61
CA ARG A 21 -21.95 14.24 3.30
C ARG A 21 -20.82 14.42 4.32
N ASN A 22 -19.95 15.41 4.15
CA ASN A 22 -18.90 15.80 5.11
C ASN A 22 -19.42 16.58 6.33
N ALA A 23 -20.64 17.09 6.29
CA ALA A 23 -21.20 17.98 7.32
C ALA A 23 -21.54 17.31 8.67
N SER A 24 -21.31 16.00 8.88
CA SER A 24 -21.74 15.33 10.11
C SER A 24 -20.75 15.38 11.28
N ARG A 25 -19.53 15.95 11.10
CA ARG A 25 -18.57 16.13 12.19
C ARG A 25 -18.46 17.58 12.61
N THR A 26 -18.91 17.89 13.83
CA THR A 26 -18.83 19.25 14.38
C THR A 26 -17.37 19.67 14.53
N GLY A 27 -17.02 20.92 14.19
CA GLY A 27 -15.69 21.48 14.38
C GLY A 27 -15.13 21.32 15.81
N LYS A 28 -16.00 21.02 16.81
CA LYS A 28 -15.63 20.66 18.17
C LYS A 28 -14.91 19.30 18.27
N SER A 29 -15.34 18.27 17.52
CA SER A 29 -14.70 16.94 17.54
C SER A 29 -13.30 16.98 16.87
N ILE A 30 -13.16 17.75 15.80
CA ILE A 30 -11.88 17.95 15.09
C ILE A 30 -10.88 18.67 16.01
N LYS A 31 -11.29 19.74 16.69
CA LYS A 31 -10.46 20.45 17.68
C LYS A 31 -10.08 19.56 18.87
N LYS A 32 -10.98 18.69 19.35
CA LYS A 32 -10.67 17.71 20.40
C LYS A 32 -9.60 16.72 19.98
N ALA A 33 -9.53 16.38 18.71
CA ALA A 33 -8.44 15.57 18.14
C ALA A 33 -7.11 16.35 18.02
N GLY A 34 -7.06 17.64 18.35
CA GLY A 34 -5.87 18.48 18.14
C GLY A 34 -5.61 18.74 16.65
N LEU A 35 -6.65 18.88 15.85
CA LEU A 35 -6.59 19.15 14.42
C LEU A 35 -7.13 20.54 14.07
N ASN A 36 -6.46 21.20 13.13
CA ASN A 36 -6.83 22.51 12.62
C ASN A 36 -7.79 22.37 11.43
N VAL A 37 -9.03 22.85 11.60
CA VAL A 37 -10.10 22.78 10.58
C VAL A 37 -9.71 23.50 9.30
N ASP A 38 -9.10 24.69 9.39
CA ASP A 38 -8.76 25.49 8.22
C ASP A 38 -7.66 24.81 7.39
N GLN A 39 -6.70 24.14 8.02
CA GLN A 39 -5.68 23.37 7.34
C GLN A 39 -6.25 22.12 6.67
N LEU A 40 -7.18 21.41 7.33
CA LEU A 40 -7.91 20.29 6.71
C LEU A 40 -8.72 20.75 5.50
N ASN A 41 -9.37 21.92 5.58
CA ASN A 41 -10.08 22.51 4.45
C ASN A 41 -9.12 22.89 3.29
N ARG A 42 -7.92 23.37 3.59
CA ARG A 42 -6.89 23.64 2.57
C ARG A 42 -6.41 22.36 1.91
N LEU A 43 -6.21 21.28 2.68
CA LEU A 43 -5.86 19.95 2.16
C LEU A 43 -6.95 19.44 1.21
N SER A 44 -8.22 19.48 1.64
CA SER A 44 -9.37 19.14 0.81
C SER A 44 -9.40 19.95 -0.48
N ALA A 45 -9.26 21.28 -0.37
CA ALA A 45 -9.23 22.18 -1.54
C ALA A 45 -8.07 21.86 -2.50
N ALA A 46 -6.90 21.45 -1.98
CA ALA A 46 -5.76 21.07 -2.81
C ALA A 46 -6.04 19.78 -3.59
N ILE A 47 -6.69 18.78 -2.98
CA ILE A 47 -7.10 17.53 -3.65
C ILE A 47 -8.12 17.86 -4.76
N HIS A 48 -9.10 18.74 -4.50
CA HIS A 48 -10.05 19.19 -5.51
C HIS A 48 -9.36 19.89 -6.69
N GLN A 49 -8.42 20.79 -6.40
CA GLN A 49 -7.65 21.50 -7.43
C GLN A 49 -6.81 20.55 -8.29
N ASP A 50 -6.18 19.51 -7.71
CA ASP A 50 -5.42 18.53 -8.45
C ASP A 50 -6.32 17.77 -9.45
N VAL A 51 -7.53 17.36 -9.03
CA VAL A 51 -8.52 16.69 -9.91
C VAL A 51 -9.05 17.63 -10.98
N GLU A 52 -9.35 18.90 -10.63
CA GLU A 52 -9.80 19.93 -11.59
C GLU A 52 -8.70 20.27 -12.62
N ALA A 53 -7.44 20.23 -12.20
CA ALA A 53 -6.27 20.45 -13.08
C ALA A 53 -5.88 19.21 -13.89
N ASP A 54 -6.65 18.11 -13.79
CA ASP A 54 -6.41 16.85 -14.49
C ASP A 54 -5.04 16.22 -14.18
N LEU A 55 -4.60 16.29 -12.92
CA LEU A 55 -3.34 15.69 -12.47
C LEU A 55 -3.51 14.23 -12.11
N TYR A 56 -4.71 13.80 -11.77
CA TYR A 56 -5.19 12.41 -11.59
C TYR A 56 -6.72 12.41 -11.61
N ASP A 57 -7.34 11.21 -11.70
CA ASP A 57 -8.79 11.11 -11.90
C ASP A 57 -9.61 11.39 -10.64
N GLY A 58 -9.16 10.91 -9.50
CA GLY A 58 -9.82 11.11 -8.22
C GLY A 58 -9.00 10.58 -7.04
N ALA A 59 -9.42 10.93 -5.83
CA ALA A 59 -8.78 10.48 -4.61
C ALA A 59 -9.77 10.32 -3.45
N ALA A 60 -9.53 9.29 -2.61
CA ALA A 60 -10.15 9.13 -1.30
C ALA A 60 -9.10 9.32 -0.21
N CYS A 61 -9.43 10.07 0.85
CA CYS A 61 -8.48 10.49 1.88
C CYS A 61 -9.07 10.35 3.28
N ILE A 62 -8.25 9.87 4.23
CA ILE A 62 -8.50 9.98 5.67
C ILE A 62 -7.30 10.62 6.35
N VAL A 63 -7.55 11.62 7.20
CA VAL A 63 -6.62 12.16 8.19
C VAL A 63 -7.21 11.94 9.56
N ALA A 64 -6.49 11.24 10.44
CA ALA A 64 -6.92 11.00 11.81
C ALA A 64 -5.79 11.28 12.80
N ARG A 65 -6.13 11.74 14.00
CA ARG A 65 -5.22 11.88 15.13
C ARG A 65 -5.85 11.28 16.38
N HIS A 66 -5.07 10.56 17.17
CA HIS A 66 -5.55 9.83 18.37
C HIS A 66 -6.73 8.88 18.04
N GLY A 67 -6.75 8.30 16.82
CA GLY A 67 -7.86 7.48 16.32
C GLY A 67 -9.12 8.26 15.94
N MET A 68 -9.14 9.59 16.10
CA MET A 68 -10.27 10.43 15.75
C MET A 68 -10.09 10.99 14.33
N ILE A 69 -10.96 10.61 13.41
CA ILE A 69 -10.90 11.07 12.02
C ILE A 69 -11.30 12.55 11.95
N GLY A 70 -10.42 13.40 11.42
CA GLY A 70 -10.69 14.81 11.15
C GLY A 70 -11.15 15.08 9.72
N LEU A 71 -10.62 14.33 8.75
CA LEU A 71 -11.01 14.39 7.35
C LEU A 71 -11.33 12.98 6.85
N HIS A 72 -12.43 12.82 6.13
CA HIS A 72 -12.79 11.60 5.39
C HIS A 72 -13.61 12.02 4.19
N GLU A 73 -13.00 12.01 3.01
CA GLU A 73 -13.64 12.45 1.78
C GLU A 73 -13.21 11.62 0.57
N ALA A 74 -14.01 11.74 -0.50
CA ALA A 74 -13.69 11.25 -1.83
C ALA A 74 -13.98 12.37 -2.84
N VAL A 75 -13.09 12.57 -3.81
CA VAL A 75 -13.09 13.65 -4.76
C VAL A 75 -12.83 13.11 -6.16
N GLY A 76 -13.56 13.63 -7.17
CA GLY A 76 -13.33 13.29 -8.58
C GLY A 76 -14.04 12.03 -9.04
N PHE A 77 -13.35 11.22 -9.84
CA PHE A 77 -13.92 10.07 -10.55
C PHE A 77 -13.26 8.77 -10.13
N ALA A 78 -14.05 7.75 -9.91
CA ALA A 78 -13.59 6.37 -9.83
C ALA A 78 -13.20 5.82 -11.21
N ASN A 79 -13.90 6.29 -12.25
CA ASN A 79 -13.59 6.03 -13.65
C ASN A 79 -13.98 7.26 -14.47
N ARG A 80 -13.00 8.04 -14.90
CA ARG A 80 -13.24 9.27 -15.65
C ARG A 80 -13.84 8.99 -17.03
N ALA A 81 -13.37 7.95 -17.72
CA ALA A 81 -13.86 7.59 -19.04
C ALA A 81 -15.35 7.19 -19.03
N ALA A 82 -15.79 6.53 -17.97
CA ALA A 82 -17.19 6.17 -17.74
C ALA A 82 -18.00 7.27 -17.04
N ASN A 83 -17.40 8.41 -16.72
CA ASN A 83 -18.00 9.50 -15.94
C ASN A 83 -18.59 9.00 -14.60
N ARG A 84 -17.98 7.98 -13.98
CA ARG A 84 -18.38 7.44 -12.68
C ARG A 84 -17.72 8.23 -11.57
N PRO A 85 -18.49 8.95 -10.74
CA PRO A 85 -17.93 9.68 -9.61
C PRO A 85 -17.34 8.74 -8.58
N LEU A 86 -16.36 9.22 -7.83
CA LEU A 86 -15.74 8.51 -6.73
C LEU A 86 -16.54 8.72 -5.44
N HIS A 87 -16.79 7.63 -4.72
CA HIS A 87 -17.47 7.61 -3.42
C HIS A 87 -16.54 7.12 -2.30
N ILE A 88 -16.83 7.51 -1.06
CA ILE A 88 -16.01 7.18 0.12
C ILE A 88 -15.96 5.68 0.45
N ASP A 89 -16.89 4.92 -0.06
CA ASP A 89 -17.02 3.46 0.07
C ASP A 89 -16.58 2.70 -1.18
N ASP A 90 -16.03 3.40 -2.18
CA ASP A 90 -15.42 2.74 -3.35
C ASP A 90 -14.21 1.89 -2.94
N VAL A 91 -14.05 0.77 -3.64
CA VAL A 91 -13.07 -0.26 -3.35
C VAL A 91 -11.92 -0.17 -4.34
N PHE A 92 -10.73 0.13 -3.85
CA PHE A 92 -9.54 0.30 -4.66
C PHE A 92 -8.73 -0.98 -4.74
N ASN A 93 -8.10 -1.23 -5.88
CA ASN A 93 -6.98 -2.16 -5.96
C ASN A 93 -5.79 -1.49 -5.27
N ILE A 94 -5.41 -1.98 -4.09
CA ILE A 94 -4.38 -1.33 -3.26
C ILE A 94 -2.95 -1.74 -3.64
N LEU A 95 -2.82 -2.63 -4.62
CA LEU A 95 -1.55 -3.08 -5.19
C LEU A 95 -0.54 -3.48 -4.09
N SER A 96 0.69 -2.96 -4.11
CA SER A 96 1.74 -3.37 -3.16
C SER A 96 1.45 -3.07 -1.69
N VAL A 97 0.41 -2.32 -1.35
CA VAL A 97 -0.07 -2.23 0.04
C VAL A 97 -0.50 -3.61 0.57
N SER A 98 -0.93 -4.53 -0.31
CA SER A 98 -1.25 -5.92 0.02
C SER A 98 -0.13 -6.65 0.77
N LYS A 99 1.14 -6.29 0.50
CA LYS A 99 2.31 -6.86 1.18
C LYS A 99 2.23 -6.68 2.69
N ALA A 100 1.77 -5.50 3.17
CA ALA A 100 1.64 -5.24 4.59
C ALA A 100 0.68 -6.22 5.29
N PHE A 101 -0.34 -6.70 4.60
CA PHE A 101 -1.22 -7.72 5.14
C PHE A 101 -0.52 -9.08 5.24
N THR A 102 0.25 -9.45 4.21
CA THR A 102 1.09 -10.66 4.21
C THR A 102 2.10 -10.62 5.36
N ASP A 103 2.75 -9.46 5.56
CA ASP A 103 3.76 -9.26 6.60
C ASP A 103 3.17 -9.44 8.00
N VAL A 104 1.99 -8.88 8.24
CA VAL A 104 1.28 -9.02 9.52
C VAL A 104 0.93 -10.48 9.82
N ILE A 105 0.50 -11.26 8.83
CA ILE A 105 0.23 -12.71 9.01
C ILE A 105 1.54 -13.47 9.26
N VAL A 106 2.63 -13.17 8.55
CA VAL A 106 3.96 -13.75 8.81
C VAL A 106 4.42 -13.46 10.25
N LEU A 107 4.27 -12.21 10.71
CA LEU A 107 4.60 -11.83 12.08
C LEU A 107 3.73 -12.55 13.11
N SER A 108 2.46 -12.79 12.82
CA SER A 108 1.56 -13.59 13.67
C SER A 108 2.02 -15.05 13.77
N LEU A 109 2.50 -15.66 12.67
CA LEU A 109 3.12 -17.00 12.70
C LEU A 109 4.38 -17.02 13.57
N ILE A 110 5.18 -15.95 13.53
CA ILE A 110 6.37 -15.82 14.38
C ILE A 110 5.98 -15.73 15.86
N GLU A 111 4.97 -14.94 16.21
CA GLU A 111 4.45 -14.83 17.58
C GLU A 111 3.91 -16.15 18.12
N ARG A 112 3.32 -16.97 17.25
CA ARG A 112 2.85 -18.33 17.62
C ARG A 112 3.95 -19.36 17.73
N GLY A 113 5.22 -19.01 17.40
CA GLY A 113 6.37 -19.92 17.40
C GLY A 113 6.35 -20.94 16.25
N GLU A 114 5.54 -20.68 15.22
CA GLU A 114 5.43 -21.56 14.03
C GLU A 114 6.47 -21.20 12.97
N LEU A 115 7.07 -20.00 13.07
CA LEU A 115 8.07 -19.47 12.15
C LEU A 115 9.09 -18.63 12.94
N ALA A 116 10.28 -18.40 12.37
CA ALA A 116 11.26 -17.45 12.88
C ALA A 116 11.79 -16.57 11.74
N LEU A 117 12.24 -15.36 12.06
CA LEU A 117 12.90 -14.49 11.07
C LEU A 117 14.14 -15.17 10.45
N THR A 118 14.81 -16.02 11.21
CA THR A 118 16.00 -16.79 10.79
C THR A 118 15.66 -18.10 10.09
N THR A 119 14.39 -18.49 9.99
CA THR A 119 13.99 -19.71 9.27
C THR A 119 14.40 -19.59 7.81
N ARG A 120 15.10 -20.61 7.29
CA ARG A 120 15.46 -20.70 5.88
C ARG A 120 14.21 -20.98 5.05
N VAL A 121 14.05 -20.25 3.99
CA VAL A 121 12.87 -20.41 3.10
C VAL A 121 12.85 -21.83 2.50
N GLY A 122 14.01 -22.38 2.18
CA GLY A 122 14.15 -23.72 1.63
C GLY A 122 13.79 -24.87 2.58
N ASP A 123 13.73 -24.61 3.89
CA ASP A 123 13.28 -25.63 4.87
C ASP A 123 11.75 -25.85 4.76
N ILE A 124 11.02 -24.85 4.25
CA ILE A 124 9.56 -24.89 4.08
C ILE A 124 9.19 -25.13 2.61
N ILE A 125 9.95 -24.54 1.67
CA ILE A 125 9.75 -24.64 0.22
C ILE A 125 10.93 -25.40 -0.41
N PRO A 126 10.94 -26.74 -0.34
CA PRO A 126 12.07 -27.56 -0.79
C PRO A 126 12.29 -27.53 -2.32
N GLU A 127 11.34 -27.00 -3.08
CA GLU A 127 11.43 -26.82 -4.53
C GLU A 127 12.33 -25.67 -4.96
N LEU A 128 12.71 -24.79 -4.03
CA LEU A 128 13.62 -23.69 -4.35
C LEU A 128 14.96 -24.21 -4.86
N ASN A 129 15.56 -23.47 -5.79
CA ASN A 129 16.94 -23.68 -6.23
C ASN A 129 17.88 -23.84 -5.01
N ALA A 130 18.88 -24.74 -5.12
CA ALA A 130 19.77 -25.08 -4.02
C ALA A 130 20.45 -23.87 -3.38
N ARG A 131 20.89 -22.88 -4.18
CA ARG A 131 21.50 -21.64 -3.66
C ARG A 131 20.53 -20.81 -2.84
N VAL A 132 19.26 -20.75 -3.27
CA VAL A 132 18.19 -20.04 -2.54
C VAL A 132 17.86 -20.76 -1.24
N LYS A 133 17.75 -22.10 -1.29
CA LYS A 133 17.47 -22.93 -0.09
C LYS A 133 18.41 -22.65 1.06
N GLU A 134 19.70 -22.56 0.75
CA GLU A 134 20.74 -22.51 1.77
C GLU A 134 20.96 -21.10 2.33
N ALA A 135 20.63 -20.06 1.56
CA ALA A 135 21.07 -18.72 1.84
C ALA A 135 19.94 -17.76 2.27
N VAL A 136 18.70 -17.96 1.81
CA VAL A 136 17.60 -16.98 2.02
C VAL A 136 16.79 -17.33 3.24
N THR A 137 16.60 -16.35 4.12
CA THR A 137 15.76 -16.45 5.32
C THR A 137 14.47 -15.64 5.15
N VAL A 138 13.49 -15.86 6.03
CA VAL A 138 12.27 -15.05 6.13
C VAL A 138 12.61 -13.56 6.34
N PHE A 139 13.65 -13.26 7.14
CA PHE A 139 14.16 -11.90 7.33
C PHE A 139 14.58 -11.26 6.01
N ASN A 140 15.32 -11.99 5.15
CA ASN A 140 15.75 -11.46 3.86
C ASN A 140 14.58 -11.16 2.93
N LEU A 141 13.50 -11.95 2.98
CA LEU A 141 12.28 -11.66 2.20
C LEU A 141 11.61 -10.36 2.67
N LEU A 142 11.41 -10.23 4.00
CA LEU A 142 10.76 -9.07 4.62
C LEU A 142 11.58 -7.78 4.52
N THR A 143 12.90 -7.85 4.37
CA THR A 143 13.77 -6.67 4.26
C THR A 143 14.20 -6.36 2.83
N HIS A 144 13.72 -7.13 1.84
CA HIS A 144 14.16 -7.04 0.45
C HIS A 144 15.68 -7.21 0.25
N THR A 145 16.32 -7.99 1.14
CA THR A 145 17.76 -8.29 1.08
C THR A 145 18.07 -9.70 0.59
N ALA A 146 17.09 -10.37 -0.02
CA ALA A 146 17.25 -11.74 -0.50
C ALA A 146 18.12 -11.87 -1.75
N GLY A 147 18.47 -10.76 -2.44
CA GLY A 147 19.10 -10.82 -3.75
C GLY A 147 18.19 -11.42 -4.82
N SER A 148 16.89 -11.15 -4.71
CA SER A 148 15.85 -11.76 -5.52
C SER A 148 15.91 -11.35 -6.99
N PRO A 149 15.55 -12.26 -7.93
CA PRO A 149 15.39 -11.90 -9.33
C PRO A 149 14.26 -10.88 -9.52
N GLN A 150 14.44 -9.97 -10.47
CA GLN A 150 13.47 -8.92 -10.80
C GLN A 150 12.40 -9.44 -11.77
N ALA A 151 11.70 -10.50 -11.38
CA ALA A 151 10.61 -11.11 -12.17
C ALA A 151 9.29 -10.40 -11.89
N LEU A 152 8.80 -9.61 -12.86
CA LEU A 152 7.49 -8.94 -12.77
C LEU A 152 6.36 -9.86 -13.24
N PHE A 153 6.56 -10.60 -14.30
CA PHE A 153 5.58 -11.47 -14.94
C PHE A 153 6.20 -12.85 -15.23
N PRO A 154 6.35 -13.71 -14.20
CA PRO A 154 7.00 -15.02 -14.37
C PRO A 154 6.13 -16.04 -15.11
N VAL A 155 4.85 -15.76 -15.25
CA VAL A 155 3.85 -16.59 -15.94
C VAL A 155 2.96 -15.72 -16.82
N ALA A 156 2.16 -16.36 -17.70
CA ALA A 156 1.15 -15.65 -18.49
C ALA A 156 0.12 -14.95 -17.60
N ALA A 157 -0.47 -13.85 -18.08
CA ALA A 157 -1.38 -13.00 -17.31
C ALA A 157 -2.51 -13.77 -16.65
N GLU A 158 -3.07 -14.75 -17.35
CA GLU A 158 -4.18 -15.61 -16.88
C GLU A 158 -3.78 -16.49 -15.68
N LEU A 159 -2.48 -16.74 -15.49
CA LEU A 159 -1.94 -17.55 -14.39
C LEU A 159 -1.38 -16.71 -13.24
N MET A 160 -1.31 -15.38 -13.39
CA MET A 160 -0.77 -14.51 -12.34
C MET A 160 -1.56 -14.55 -11.03
N GLY A 161 -2.86 -14.89 -11.10
CA GLY A 161 -3.73 -15.10 -9.94
C GLY A 161 -3.58 -16.47 -9.27
N ASN A 162 -2.84 -17.38 -9.88
CA ASN A 162 -2.63 -18.75 -9.39
C ASN A 162 -1.26 -18.84 -8.69
N LEU A 163 -1.27 -18.87 -7.36
CA LEU A 163 -0.02 -18.90 -6.57
C LEU A 163 0.83 -20.14 -6.89
N ASP A 164 0.22 -21.33 -7.12
CA ASP A 164 0.97 -22.54 -7.47
C ASP A 164 1.77 -22.38 -8.77
N ALA A 165 1.13 -21.80 -9.79
CA ALA A 165 1.79 -21.53 -11.07
C ALA A 165 2.96 -20.55 -10.91
N VAL A 166 2.75 -19.49 -10.12
CA VAL A 166 3.79 -18.51 -9.83
C VAL A 166 4.95 -19.15 -9.06
N ILE A 167 4.69 -19.90 -7.98
CA ILE A 167 5.71 -20.59 -7.19
C ILE A 167 6.52 -21.54 -8.06
N LYS A 168 5.85 -22.35 -8.91
CA LYS A 168 6.52 -23.26 -9.85
C LYS A 168 7.46 -22.50 -10.80
N ALA A 169 7.07 -21.33 -11.26
CA ALA A 169 7.87 -20.54 -12.18
C ALA A 169 9.07 -19.84 -11.49
N ILE A 170 8.92 -19.38 -10.25
CA ILE A 170 9.96 -18.62 -9.57
C ILE A 170 10.97 -19.47 -8.77
N CYS A 171 10.61 -20.69 -8.35
CA CYS A 171 11.48 -21.57 -7.58
C CYS A 171 12.81 -21.93 -8.28
N PRO A 172 12.87 -22.15 -9.61
CA PRO A 172 14.14 -22.46 -10.28
C PRO A 172 15.02 -21.23 -10.54
N MET A 173 14.53 -20.01 -10.31
CA MET A 173 15.28 -18.78 -10.60
C MET A 173 16.51 -18.64 -9.71
N GLU A 174 17.59 -18.09 -10.32
CA GLU A 174 18.84 -17.80 -9.62
C GLU A 174 18.76 -16.46 -8.89
N LEU A 175 19.46 -16.34 -7.77
CA LEU A 175 19.66 -15.05 -7.10
C LEU A 175 20.56 -14.16 -7.95
N ILE A 176 20.27 -12.85 -7.98
CA ILE A 176 21.07 -11.84 -8.69
C ILE A 176 22.09 -11.15 -7.78
N ALA A 177 21.98 -11.33 -6.47
CA ALA A 177 22.92 -10.82 -5.47
C ALA A 177 23.02 -11.76 -4.26
N VAL A 178 24.06 -11.59 -3.44
CA VAL A 178 24.23 -12.37 -2.20
C VAL A 178 23.24 -11.85 -1.16
N PRO A 179 22.47 -12.75 -0.50
CA PRO A 179 21.53 -12.36 0.54
C PRO A 179 22.19 -11.55 1.67
N GLY A 180 21.54 -10.47 2.07
CA GLY A 180 21.99 -9.59 3.14
C GLY A 180 22.98 -8.49 2.71
N GLN A 181 23.52 -8.51 1.50
CA GLN A 181 24.55 -7.55 1.05
C GLN A 181 23.98 -6.29 0.38
N SER A 182 22.80 -6.35 -0.18
CA SER A 182 22.12 -5.21 -0.81
C SER A 182 20.64 -5.22 -0.52
N VAL A 183 20.00 -4.07 -0.68
CA VAL A 183 18.54 -3.92 -0.65
C VAL A 183 18.05 -3.72 -2.07
N SER A 184 17.18 -4.60 -2.54
CA SER A 184 16.53 -4.44 -3.84
C SER A 184 15.06 -4.81 -3.71
N TYR A 185 14.19 -3.82 -3.83
CA TYR A 185 12.75 -4.06 -3.74
C TYR A 185 12.31 -5.17 -4.68
N SER A 186 11.67 -6.19 -4.11
CA SER A 186 11.12 -7.32 -4.87
C SER A 186 9.62 -7.09 -5.12
N PRO A 187 9.22 -6.76 -6.35
CA PRO A 187 7.80 -6.52 -6.65
C PRO A 187 6.91 -7.74 -6.41
N LEU A 188 7.42 -8.94 -6.68
CA LEU A 188 6.65 -10.19 -6.65
C LEU A 188 7.35 -11.27 -5.80
N TRP A 189 8.58 -11.63 -6.13
CA TRP A 189 9.25 -12.87 -5.76
C TRP A 189 9.23 -13.12 -4.24
N GLY A 190 9.61 -12.13 -3.43
CA GLY A 190 9.67 -12.27 -1.96
C GLY A 190 8.31 -12.59 -1.34
N HIS A 191 7.28 -11.85 -1.73
CA HIS A 191 5.94 -12.01 -1.14
C HIS A 191 5.17 -13.19 -1.71
N ALA A 192 5.47 -13.65 -2.93
CA ALA A 192 4.97 -14.93 -3.42
C ALA A 192 5.48 -16.08 -2.52
N LEU A 193 6.77 -16.08 -2.15
CA LEU A 193 7.33 -17.05 -1.22
C LEU A 193 6.77 -16.92 0.20
N LEU A 194 6.57 -15.69 0.71
CA LEU A 194 5.93 -15.47 2.02
C LEU A 194 4.49 -15.99 2.03
N GLY A 195 3.72 -15.74 0.97
CA GLY A 195 2.37 -16.31 0.81
C GLY A 195 2.37 -17.84 0.80
N GLU A 196 3.32 -18.43 0.09
CA GLU A 196 3.49 -19.89 0.06
C GLU A 196 3.88 -20.47 1.43
N ILE A 197 4.76 -19.77 2.18
CA ILE A 197 5.10 -20.14 3.56
C ILE A 197 3.85 -20.14 4.45
N ILE A 198 3.04 -19.07 4.38
CA ILE A 198 1.78 -18.98 5.14
C ILE A 198 0.89 -20.17 4.83
N ARG A 199 0.70 -20.49 3.54
CA ARG A 199 -0.17 -21.57 3.08
C ARG A 199 0.34 -22.96 3.55
N ARG A 200 1.65 -23.21 3.49
CA ARG A 200 2.25 -24.49 3.92
C ARG A 200 2.21 -24.72 5.42
N LEU A 201 2.28 -23.66 6.19
CA LEU A 201 2.19 -23.74 7.64
C LEU A 201 0.75 -23.84 8.15
N ASP A 202 -0.24 -23.53 7.32
CA ASP A 202 -1.66 -23.64 7.70
C ASP A 202 -2.11 -25.11 7.78
N ARG A 203 -2.26 -25.60 9.02
CA ARG A 203 -2.67 -26.99 9.29
C ARG A 203 -4.09 -27.31 8.84
N ALA A 204 -4.94 -26.29 8.68
CA ALA A 204 -6.31 -26.43 8.21
C ALA A 204 -6.42 -26.50 6.69
N GLN A 205 -5.31 -26.34 5.97
CA GLN A 205 -5.25 -26.36 4.50
C GLN A 205 -6.24 -25.37 3.84
N ARG A 206 -6.41 -24.21 4.44
CA ARG A 206 -7.25 -23.14 3.92
C ARG A 206 -6.60 -22.48 2.70
N THR A 207 -7.40 -21.84 1.88
CA THR A 207 -6.88 -20.93 0.85
C THR A 207 -6.21 -19.73 1.51
N LEU A 208 -5.27 -19.10 0.82
CA LEU A 208 -4.61 -17.88 1.34
C LEU A 208 -5.65 -16.76 1.58
N ARG A 209 -6.67 -16.69 0.73
CA ARG A 209 -7.81 -15.78 0.90
C ARG A 209 -8.57 -16.00 2.21
N ASP A 210 -8.83 -17.27 2.56
CA ASP A 210 -9.52 -17.62 3.81
C ASP A 210 -8.67 -17.28 5.04
N ILE A 211 -7.34 -17.52 4.95
CA ILE A 211 -6.41 -17.16 6.03
C ILE A 211 -6.46 -15.64 6.28
N PHE A 212 -6.32 -14.82 5.23
CA PHE A 212 -6.39 -13.35 5.34
C PHE A 212 -7.73 -12.88 5.88
N GLN A 213 -8.84 -13.46 5.39
CA GLN A 213 -10.17 -13.12 5.86
C GLN A 213 -10.36 -13.44 7.34
N ASN A 214 -9.94 -14.64 7.77
CA ASN A 214 -10.23 -15.13 9.12
C ASN A 214 -9.23 -14.62 10.17
N GLU A 215 -7.97 -14.37 9.80
CA GLU A 215 -6.93 -13.98 10.76
C GLU A 215 -6.67 -12.48 10.79
N LEU A 216 -7.10 -11.72 9.76
CA LEU A 216 -6.83 -10.29 9.67
C LEU A 216 -8.08 -9.45 9.37
N PHE A 217 -8.72 -9.66 8.21
CA PHE A 217 -9.77 -8.74 7.76
C PHE A 217 -11.04 -8.84 8.61
N GLY A 218 -11.51 -10.06 8.87
CA GLY A 218 -12.69 -10.31 9.72
C GLY A 218 -12.52 -9.78 11.13
N PRO A 219 -11.47 -10.18 11.87
CA PRO A 219 -11.20 -9.67 13.23
C PRO A 219 -11.08 -8.15 13.30
N LEU A 220 -10.47 -7.50 12.32
CA LEU A 220 -10.38 -6.03 12.25
C LEU A 220 -11.66 -5.36 11.74
N GLY A 221 -12.70 -6.11 11.36
CA GLY A 221 -13.92 -5.55 10.80
C GLY A 221 -13.73 -4.82 9.48
N MET A 222 -12.76 -5.25 8.68
CA MET A 222 -12.46 -4.73 7.33
C MET A 222 -13.39 -5.41 6.31
N LYS A 223 -14.64 -4.99 6.29
CA LYS A 223 -15.74 -5.69 5.60
C LYS A 223 -15.63 -5.61 4.07
N ASP A 224 -15.04 -4.57 3.57
CA ASP A 224 -14.88 -4.26 2.14
C ASP A 224 -13.45 -4.51 1.65
N THR A 225 -12.69 -5.31 2.41
CA THR A 225 -11.33 -5.73 2.07
C THR A 225 -11.30 -7.22 1.75
N ALA A 226 -10.58 -7.60 0.71
CA ALA A 226 -10.38 -9.00 0.32
C ALA A 226 -9.07 -9.18 -0.44
N MET A 227 -8.54 -10.41 -0.44
CA MET A 227 -7.59 -10.85 -1.46
C MET A 227 -8.40 -11.34 -2.67
N GLY A 228 -8.08 -10.83 -3.86
CA GLY A 228 -8.92 -10.97 -5.04
C GLY A 228 -10.14 -10.04 -5.01
N ARG A 229 -10.86 -9.99 -6.13
CA ARG A 229 -12.04 -9.10 -6.29
C ARG A 229 -13.31 -9.85 -5.92
N ARG A 230 -13.66 -9.80 -4.67
CA ARG A 230 -14.90 -10.41 -4.17
C ARG A 230 -16.12 -9.89 -4.94
N LYS A 231 -17.01 -10.79 -5.35
CA LYS A 231 -18.10 -10.54 -6.30
C LYS A 231 -19.09 -9.48 -5.82
N ASP A 232 -19.40 -9.46 -4.52
CA ASP A 232 -20.31 -8.46 -3.91
C ASP A 232 -19.74 -7.04 -3.90
N LEU A 233 -18.42 -6.88 -4.09
CA LEU A 233 -17.75 -5.57 -4.17
C LEU A 233 -17.65 -5.05 -5.62
N SER A 234 -17.97 -5.85 -6.63
CA SER A 234 -17.67 -5.58 -8.05
C SER A 234 -18.20 -4.25 -8.55
N SER A 235 -19.39 -3.81 -8.11
CA SER A 235 -19.99 -2.53 -8.52
C SER A 235 -19.26 -1.31 -7.99
N ARG A 236 -18.48 -1.47 -6.91
CA ARG A 236 -17.71 -0.39 -6.25
C ARG A 236 -16.22 -0.42 -6.59
N ILE A 237 -15.74 -1.45 -7.32
CA ILE A 237 -14.32 -1.54 -7.67
C ILE A 237 -13.91 -0.34 -8.53
N VAL A 238 -12.86 0.34 -8.11
CA VAL A 238 -12.15 1.36 -8.89
C VAL A 238 -11.22 0.62 -9.86
N PRO A 239 -11.38 0.78 -11.19
CA PRO A 239 -10.49 0.13 -12.14
C PRO A 239 -9.08 0.68 -12.03
N ILE A 240 -8.10 -0.15 -12.34
CA ILE A 240 -6.72 0.28 -12.54
C ILE A 240 -6.65 0.96 -13.91
N VAL A 241 -6.42 2.26 -13.92
CA VAL A 241 -6.26 3.09 -15.12
C VAL A 241 -4.97 3.88 -14.97
N ALA A 242 -4.10 3.83 -15.96
CA ALA A 242 -2.89 4.62 -16.00
C ALA A 242 -3.22 6.05 -16.44
N HIS A 243 -2.88 7.05 -15.63
CA HIS A 243 -2.99 8.46 -16.01
C HIS A 243 -1.75 8.88 -16.80
N ASP A 244 -0.56 8.45 -16.38
CA ASP A 244 0.68 8.63 -17.11
C ASP A 244 0.86 7.53 -18.18
N LEU A 245 1.48 7.88 -19.32
CA LEU A 245 1.70 6.95 -20.45
C LEU A 245 2.89 6.00 -20.22
N SER A 246 3.79 6.32 -19.30
CA SER A 246 4.97 5.53 -18.98
C SER A 246 5.16 5.42 -17.48
N PHE A 247 5.47 4.20 -17.00
CA PHE A 247 5.71 3.86 -15.60
C PHE A 247 7.14 3.30 -15.40
N GLY A 248 8.13 3.93 -16.01
CA GLY A 248 9.51 3.47 -15.95
C GLY A 248 9.71 2.19 -16.73
N ASN A 249 9.72 1.03 -16.08
CA ASN A 249 9.92 -0.28 -16.71
C ASN A 249 8.61 -0.92 -17.23
N MET A 250 7.46 -0.27 -17.07
CA MET A 250 6.16 -0.73 -17.55
C MET A 250 5.49 0.33 -18.42
N SER A 251 4.74 -0.10 -19.42
CA SER A 251 3.83 0.76 -20.16
C SER A 251 2.50 0.93 -19.41
N ALA A 252 1.73 1.96 -19.76
CA ALA A 252 0.37 2.16 -19.25
C ALA A 252 -0.50 0.90 -19.45
N LYS A 253 -0.38 0.24 -20.61
CA LYS A 253 -1.11 -1.00 -20.93
C LYS A 253 -0.77 -2.12 -19.95
N GLU A 254 0.51 -2.34 -19.65
CA GLU A 254 0.94 -3.38 -18.69
C GLU A 254 0.43 -3.09 -17.27
N VAL A 255 0.37 -1.81 -16.88
CA VAL A 255 -0.25 -1.40 -15.61
C VAL A 255 -1.73 -1.74 -15.59
N GLU A 256 -2.48 -1.46 -16.65
CA GLU A 256 -3.91 -1.74 -16.74
C GLU A 256 -4.24 -3.23 -16.87
N GLU A 257 -3.31 -4.05 -17.37
CA GLU A 257 -3.47 -5.51 -17.43
C GLU A 257 -3.66 -6.15 -16.05
N HIS A 258 -3.27 -5.50 -14.95
CA HIS A 258 -3.56 -5.94 -13.59
C HIS A 258 -5.07 -6.11 -13.34
N ASN A 259 -5.93 -5.40 -14.09
CA ASN A 259 -7.38 -5.62 -14.04
C ASN A 259 -7.79 -7.04 -14.45
N ARG A 260 -6.99 -7.75 -15.25
CA ARG A 260 -7.35 -9.06 -15.82
C ARG A 260 -7.07 -10.21 -14.86
N TYR A 261 -5.99 -10.14 -14.08
CA TYR A 261 -5.58 -11.26 -13.24
C TYR A 261 -5.87 -11.10 -11.74
N ILE A 262 -6.31 -9.92 -11.28
CA ILE A 262 -6.90 -9.79 -9.95
C ILE A 262 -8.36 -10.20 -10.04
N THR A 263 -8.60 -11.51 -10.17
CA THR A 263 -9.94 -12.12 -10.25
C THR A 263 -10.52 -12.42 -8.86
N GLU A 264 -11.72 -12.98 -8.79
CA GLU A 264 -12.38 -13.31 -7.51
C GLU A 264 -11.59 -14.38 -6.72
N ASP A 265 -10.99 -15.32 -7.41
CA ASP A 265 -10.26 -16.46 -6.85
C ASP A 265 -8.73 -16.24 -6.82
N ALA A 266 -8.25 -15.05 -7.18
CA ALA A 266 -6.82 -14.76 -7.24
C ALA A 266 -6.16 -14.81 -5.85
N GLU A 267 -5.04 -15.50 -5.76
CA GLU A 267 -4.16 -15.55 -4.59
C GLU A 267 -2.84 -14.84 -4.88
N ILE A 268 -2.84 -13.53 -4.69
CA ILE A 268 -1.72 -12.64 -5.05
C ILE A 268 -1.26 -11.86 -3.81
N PRO A 269 -0.45 -12.47 -2.91
CA PRO A 269 -0.06 -11.86 -1.63
C PRO A 269 0.79 -10.60 -1.78
N TRP A 270 1.39 -10.35 -2.94
CA TRP A 270 2.24 -9.18 -3.20
C TRP A 270 1.49 -7.95 -3.71
N MET A 271 0.22 -8.08 -4.22
CA MET A 271 -0.50 -6.93 -4.80
C MET A 271 -2.00 -7.15 -5.05
N GLY A 272 -2.55 -8.32 -4.74
CA GLY A 272 -3.90 -8.73 -5.18
C GLY A 272 -5.04 -8.35 -4.24
N CYS A 273 -4.78 -7.58 -3.18
CA CYS A 273 -5.86 -7.16 -2.28
C CYS A 273 -6.59 -5.91 -2.80
N VAL A 274 -7.88 -5.86 -2.48
CA VAL A 274 -8.75 -4.70 -2.67
C VAL A 274 -9.20 -4.19 -1.31
N SER A 275 -9.39 -2.87 -1.17
CA SER A 275 -9.81 -2.26 0.10
C SER A 275 -10.45 -0.89 -0.12
N THR A 276 -11.23 -0.43 0.87
CA THR A 276 -11.68 0.96 0.96
C THR A 276 -10.67 1.80 1.74
N VAL A 277 -10.76 3.13 1.62
CA VAL A 277 -9.96 4.06 2.43
C VAL A 277 -10.22 3.85 3.93
N TYR A 278 -11.46 3.50 4.32
CA TYR A 278 -11.82 3.29 5.72
C TYR A 278 -11.29 1.96 6.28
N ASP A 279 -11.37 0.88 5.51
CA ASP A 279 -10.83 -0.41 5.96
C ASP A 279 -9.31 -0.36 6.08
N LEU A 280 -8.64 0.30 5.13
CA LEU A 280 -7.19 0.51 5.21
C LEU A 280 -6.82 1.40 6.41
N PHE A 281 -7.65 2.39 6.75
CA PHE A 281 -7.50 3.17 7.97
C PHE A 281 -7.60 2.28 9.23
N ARG A 282 -8.53 1.33 9.30
CA ARG A 282 -8.62 0.38 10.43
C ARG A 282 -7.35 -0.44 10.59
N PHE A 283 -6.78 -0.92 9.49
CA PHE A 283 -5.50 -1.63 9.50
C PHE A 283 -4.35 -0.73 10.02
N ALA A 284 -4.25 0.49 9.51
CA ALA A 284 -3.24 1.45 9.94
C ALA A 284 -3.40 1.85 11.42
N GLU A 285 -4.65 2.00 11.90
CA GLU A 285 -4.95 2.24 13.33
C GLU A 285 -4.58 1.07 14.22
N MET A 286 -4.79 -0.17 13.77
CA MET A 286 -4.32 -1.36 14.48
C MET A 286 -2.79 -1.29 14.69
N LEU A 287 -2.03 -0.94 13.65
CA LEU A 287 -0.58 -0.76 13.75
C LEU A 287 -0.20 0.41 14.67
N ARG A 288 -0.85 1.58 14.54
CA ARG A 288 -0.62 2.75 15.40
C ARG A 288 -0.82 2.41 16.88
N ARG A 289 -1.79 1.57 17.20
CA ARG A 289 -2.12 1.14 18.56
C ARG A 289 -1.29 -0.06 19.04
N GLY A 290 -0.18 -0.36 18.36
CA GLY A 290 0.72 -1.45 18.74
C GLY A 290 0.10 -2.84 18.57
N GLY A 291 -0.65 -3.03 17.48
CA GLY A 291 -1.16 -4.34 17.07
C GLY A 291 -2.57 -4.66 17.55
N GLU A 292 -3.33 -3.67 18.06
CA GLU A 292 -4.69 -3.86 18.58
C GLU A 292 -5.65 -2.81 18.04
N LEU A 293 -6.88 -3.21 17.73
CA LEU A 293 -7.99 -2.31 17.42
C LEU A 293 -9.32 -2.87 17.98
N ASP A 294 -10.09 -2.01 18.64
CA ASP A 294 -11.44 -2.32 19.18
C ASP A 294 -11.48 -3.58 20.08
N GLY A 295 -10.41 -3.80 20.86
CA GLY A 295 -10.28 -4.97 21.76
C GLY A 295 -9.76 -6.23 21.06
N VAL A 296 -9.51 -6.19 19.74
CA VAL A 296 -8.95 -7.31 18.97
C VAL A 296 -7.46 -7.09 18.80
N ARG A 297 -6.65 -8.03 19.30
CA ARG A 297 -5.19 -8.04 19.14
C ARG A 297 -4.80 -8.96 18.00
N ILE A 298 -4.12 -8.37 17.01
CA ILE A 298 -3.55 -9.10 15.86
C ILE A 298 -2.07 -9.37 16.10
N LEU A 299 -1.32 -8.38 16.62
CA LEU A 299 0.11 -8.48 16.93
C LEU A 299 0.42 -7.91 18.31
N SER A 300 1.53 -8.31 18.89
CA SER A 300 2.09 -7.66 20.07
C SER A 300 2.70 -6.30 19.74
N PRO A 301 2.80 -5.39 20.72
CA PRO A 301 3.53 -4.13 20.53
C PRO A 301 5.00 -4.35 20.15
N ALA A 302 5.61 -5.45 20.61
CA ALA A 302 7.00 -5.81 20.29
C ALA A 302 7.16 -6.13 18.80
N SER A 303 6.25 -6.91 18.21
CA SER A 303 6.28 -7.23 16.77
C SER A 303 6.04 -6.01 15.91
N VAL A 304 5.07 -5.16 16.26
CA VAL A 304 4.84 -3.90 15.53
C VAL A 304 6.08 -3.02 15.61
N LYS A 305 6.70 -2.87 16.78
CA LYS A 305 7.95 -2.09 16.95
C LYS A 305 9.08 -2.64 16.10
N GLN A 306 9.28 -3.98 16.10
CA GLN A 306 10.31 -4.63 15.29
C GLN A 306 10.06 -4.39 13.80
N ALA A 307 8.81 -4.54 13.35
CA ALA A 307 8.44 -4.36 11.95
C ALA A 307 8.64 -2.92 11.45
N THR A 308 8.46 -1.94 12.34
CA THR A 308 8.53 -0.50 12.02
C THR A 308 9.83 0.17 12.50
N THR A 309 10.87 -0.61 12.74
CA THR A 309 12.23 -0.13 13.02
C THR A 309 13.13 -0.48 11.84
N VAL A 310 14.00 0.46 11.41
CA VAL A 310 14.90 0.26 10.27
C VAL A 310 15.77 -0.98 10.48
N GLN A 311 15.74 -1.92 9.53
CA GLN A 311 16.51 -3.17 9.52
C GLN A 311 17.63 -3.15 8.46
N THR A 312 17.58 -2.22 7.50
CA THR A 312 18.46 -2.19 6.32
C THR A 312 19.68 -1.27 6.48
N GLY A 313 19.82 -0.62 7.64
CA GLY A 313 20.94 0.28 7.89
C GLY A 313 21.07 1.39 6.84
N ALA A 314 22.31 1.63 6.39
CA ALA A 314 22.62 2.68 5.42
C ALA A 314 22.51 2.24 3.96
N LEU A 315 22.10 0.99 3.67
CA LEU A 315 21.97 0.49 2.30
C LEU A 315 20.89 1.25 1.53
N ALA A 316 21.18 1.68 0.32
CA ALA A 316 20.19 2.25 -0.59
C ALA A 316 19.35 1.13 -1.23
N ASN A 317 18.18 1.47 -1.75
CA ASN A 317 17.36 0.52 -2.49
C ASN A 317 17.76 0.52 -3.97
N ASP A 318 18.47 -0.50 -4.40
CA ASP A 318 19.02 -0.62 -5.75
C ASP A 318 17.94 -0.56 -6.86
N TYR A 319 16.72 -1.02 -6.55
CA TYR A 319 15.60 -0.97 -7.50
C TYR A 319 15.27 0.47 -7.94
N TYR A 320 15.40 1.44 -7.04
CA TYR A 320 15.12 2.85 -7.32
C TYR A 320 16.38 3.69 -7.53
N ALA A 321 17.54 3.23 -7.06
CA ALA A 321 18.78 3.99 -7.05
C ALA A 321 19.16 4.48 -8.46
N LEU A 322 19.17 3.57 -9.43
CA LEU A 322 19.52 3.92 -10.82
C LEU A 322 18.61 4.99 -11.44
N MET A 323 17.31 4.97 -11.09
CA MET A 323 16.35 5.96 -11.58
C MET A 323 16.59 7.33 -10.95
N MET A 324 16.89 7.37 -9.65
CA MET A 324 17.21 8.61 -8.93
C MET A 324 18.54 9.21 -9.39
N GLU A 325 19.58 8.40 -9.58
CA GLU A 325 20.89 8.82 -10.08
C GLU A 325 20.82 9.43 -11.49
N LYS A 326 20.01 8.86 -12.38
CA LYS A 326 19.77 9.43 -13.72
C LYS A 326 19.18 10.84 -13.68
N GLN A 327 18.54 11.21 -12.57
CA GLN A 327 17.98 12.54 -12.32
C GLN A 327 18.90 13.42 -11.47
N GLY A 328 20.12 12.99 -11.17
CA GLY A 328 21.06 13.71 -10.32
C GLY A 328 20.70 13.69 -8.83
N ILE A 329 19.81 12.77 -8.40
CA ILE A 329 19.41 12.62 -7.02
C ILE A 329 20.25 11.51 -6.41
N LYS A 330 20.99 11.83 -5.32
CA LYS A 330 21.69 10.79 -4.54
C LYS A 330 20.66 9.88 -3.86
N PRO A 331 20.70 8.57 -4.07
CA PRO A 331 19.77 7.65 -3.43
C PRO A 331 19.91 7.72 -1.90
N PRO A 332 18.80 7.91 -1.16
CA PRO A 332 18.82 7.84 0.30
C PRO A 332 18.93 6.38 0.76
N PRO A 333 19.23 6.13 2.05
CA PRO A 333 19.06 4.81 2.64
C PRO A 333 17.65 4.27 2.37
N ALA A 334 17.54 2.96 2.20
CA ALA A 334 16.26 2.31 1.91
C ALA A 334 15.23 2.48 3.03
N ASN A 335 15.71 2.57 4.28
CA ASN A 335 14.90 2.75 5.48
C ASN A 335 13.72 1.76 5.53
N ILE A 336 14.00 0.46 5.37
CA ILE A 336 12.99 -0.60 5.43
C ILE A 336 13.08 -1.31 6.77
N GLY A 337 11.92 -1.50 7.41
CA GLY A 337 11.73 -2.37 8.56
C GLY A 337 11.51 -3.83 8.12
N LEU A 338 10.51 -4.51 8.65
CA LEU A 338 10.05 -5.78 8.09
C LEU A 338 8.96 -5.45 7.05
N ASP A 339 9.41 -5.06 5.87
CA ASP A 339 8.71 -4.56 4.69
C ASP A 339 7.96 -3.22 4.82
N PHE A 340 7.84 -2.66 6.02
CA PHE A 340 7.34 -1.29 6.16
C PHE A 340 8.42 -0.29 5.76
N GLN A 341 8.04 0.67 4.93
CA GLN A 341 8.89 1.83 4.63
C GLN A 341 8.90 2.77 5.84
N ILE A 342 10.06 3.30 6.17
CA ILE A 342 10.24 4.24 7.30
C ILE A 342 10.78 5.53 6.72
N ARG A 343 10.25 6.66 7.18
CA ARG A 343 10.63 7.98 6.67
C ARG A 343 12.14 8.23 6.83
N GLY A 344 12.71 7.91 7.99
CA GLY A 344 14.13 8.17 8.29
C GLY A 344 14.43 9.64 8.56
N GLU A 345 15.71 9.97 8.67
CA GLU A 345 16.20 11.33 8.88
C GLU A 345 16.39 12.11 7.58
N GLY A 346 16.50 13.44 7.70
CA GLY A 346 16.80 14.35 6.60
C GLY A 346 15.57 14.78 5.79
N VAL A 347 15.84 15.49 4.69
CA VAL A 347 14.85 15.99 3.74
C VAL A 347 15.13 15.38 2.37
N GLY A 348 14.11 14.86 1.74
CA GLY A 348 14.22 14.25 0.41
C GLY A 348 12.87 13.84 -0.16
N PRO A 349 12.85 13.36 -1.42
CA PRO A 349 11.63 12.84 -2.01
C PRO A 349 11.15 11.59 -1.26
N ASN A 350 9.97 11.67 -0.65
CA ASN A 350 9.32 10.53 -0.02
C ASN A 350 7.80 10.75 0.09
N ALA A 351 7.03 9.69 -0.02
CA ALA A 351 5.57 9.77 0.01
C ALA A 351 5.01 10.16 1.40
N MET A 352 5.74 9.93 2.48
CA MET A 352 5.27 10.26 3.85
C MET A 352 5.37 11.76 4.16
N GLY A 353 6.02 12.55 3.28
CA GLY A 353 6.27 13.97 3.50
C GLY A 353 7.50 14.25 4.37
N ASN A 354 7.94 15.51 4.35
CA ASN A 354 9.11 15.96 5.10
C ASN A 354 8.75 16.54 6.49
N LEU A 355 7.46 16.76 6.75
CA LEU A 355 6.96 17.29 8.03
C LEU A 355 6.59 16.20 9.03
N THR A 356 6.54 14.94 8.62
CA THR A 356 6.33 13.79 9.51
C THR A 356 7.57 13.51 10.37
N SER A 357 7.40 12.78 11.47
CA SER A 357 8.50 12.34 12.34
C SER A 357 9.41 11.34 11.63
N PRO A 358 10.72 11.28 11.95
CA PRO A 358 11.63 10.28 11.36
C PRO A 358 11.17 8.82 11.53
N GLY A 359 10.47 8.52 12.62
CA GLY A 359 9.91 7.21 12.92
C GLY A 359 8.57 6.92 12.21
N THR A 360 8.08 7.82 11.36
CA THR A 360 6.89 7.57 10.54
C THR A 360 7.11 6.39 9.63
N TYR A 361 6.14 5.49 9.55
CA TYR A 361 6.18 4.30 8.72
C TYR A 361 4.90 4.12 7.93
N GLY A 362 4.99 3.39 6.83
CA GLY A 362 3.83 3.15 5.97
C GLY A 362 4.10 2.12 4.89
N LYS A 363 3.11 1.97 4.03
CA LYS A 363 3.20 1.12 2.83
C LYS A 363 2.50 1.78 1.67
N PHE A 364 3.12 1.66 0.50
CA PHE A 364 2.63 2.30 -0.73
C PHE A 364 2.52 1.28 -1.86
N GLY A 365 1.53 1.49 -2.70
CA GLY A 365 1.28 0.73 -3.93
C GLY A 365 1.50 1.58 -5.15
N LEU A 366 1.76 0.94 -6.28
CA LEU A 366 2.03 1.58 -7.55
C LEU A 366 1.01 2.68 -7.85
N GLY A 367 1.51 3.86 -8.17
CA GLY A 367 0.74 4.94 -8.77
C GLY A 367 -0.26 5.67 -7.89
N GLY A 368 -0.26 5.46 -6.55
CA GLY A 368 -1.02 6.37 -5.69
C GLY A 368 -1.92 5.76 -4.63
N THR A 369 -1.64 4.56 -4.18
CA THR A 369 -2.32 3.97 -3.02
C THR A 369 -1.37 3.87 -1.84
N GLY A 370 -1.83 4.14 -0.62
CA GLY A 370 -0.98 3.96 0.55
C GLY A 370 -1.56 4.50 1.84
N PHE A 371 -0.83 4.20 2.89
CA PHE A 371 -1.05 4.76 4.22
C PHE A 371 0.29 5.02 4.91
N TRP A 372 0.26 5.92 5.89
CA TRP A 372 1.35 6.04 6.85
C TRP A 372 0.81 6.36 8.25
N VAL A 373 1.63 6.02 9.23
CA VAL A 373 1.42 6.28 10.66
C VAL A 373 2.61 7.06 11.18
N ASP A 374 2.36 8.20 11.80
CA ASP A 374 3.32 8.94 12.61
C ASP A 374 3.09 8.60 14.09
N PRO A 375 3.91 7.70 14.68
CA PRO A 375 3.69 7.24 16.04
C PRO A 375 4.04 8.31 17.10
N GLU A 376 4.87 9.28 16.75
CA GLU A 376 5.30 10.36 17.68
C GLU A 376 4.20 11.39 17.85
N ARG A 377 3.48 11.71 16.75
CA ARG A 377 2.38 12.69 16.75
C ARG A 377 1.00 12.05 16.80
N ASP A 378 0.96 10.72 16.86
CA ASP A 378 -0.26 9.92 16.97
C ASP A 378 -1.24 10.13 15.81
N VAL A 379 -0.68 10.17 14.58
CA VAL A 379 -1.40 10.46 13.34
C VAL A 379 -1.47 9.25 12.45
N THR A 380 -2.63 9.02 11.86
CA THR A 380 -2.87 8.03 10.80
C THR A 380 -3.39 8.74 9.56
N PHE A 381 -2.78 8.44 8.43
CA PHE A 381 -3.12 8.98 7.12
C PHE A 381 -3.32 7.86 6.11
N VAL A 382 -4.38 7.95 5.32
CA VAL A 382 -4.64 7.06 4.18
C VAL A 382 -5.00 7.90 2.97
N PHE A 383 -4.39 7.58 1.82
CA PHE A 383 -4.66 8.25 0.57
C PHE A 383 -4.65 7.24 -0.58
N LEU A 384 -5.78 7.15 -1.28
CA LEU A 384 -5.98 6.22 -2.40
C LEU A 384 -6.42 7.01 -3.62
N ARG A 385 -5.77 6.79 -4.77
CA ARG A 385 -6.10 7.48 -6.03
C ARG A 385 -6.63 6.54 -7.10
N SER A 386 -7.48 7.08 -7.94
CA SER A 386 -7.80 6.58 -9.28
C SER A 386 -7.04 7.42 -10.33
N GLY A 387 -6.71 6.83 -11.47
CA GLY A 387 -5.77 7.47 -12.41
C GLY A 387 -4.35 7.42 -11.86
N LEU A 388 -3.69 6.26 -12.04
CA LEU A 388 -2.39 6.00 -11.43
C LEU A 388 -1.29 6.82 -12.10
N LEU A 389 -0.37 7.36 -11.29
CA LEU A 389 0.77 8.15 -11.74
C LEU A 389 2.06 7.33 -11.77
N GLU A 390 2.98 7.73 -12.63
CA GLU A 390 4.36 7.24 -12.62
C GLU A 390 5.03 7.57 -11.28
N HIS A 391 5.99 6.73 -10.87
CA HIS A 391 6.58 6.72 -9.52
C HIS A 391 7.04 8.10 -9.01
N LEU A 392 7.68 8.93 -9.83
CA LEU A 392 8.19 10.23 -9.38
C LEU A 392 7.08 11.27 -9.28
N ASN A 393 6.16 11.27 -10.24
CA ASN A 393 4.96 12.10 -10.19
C ASN A 393 4.10 11.70 -8.99
N ASP A 394 3.97 10.40 -8.74
CA ASP A 394 3.29 9.85 -7.59
C ASP A 394 3.94 10.32 -6.27
N THR A 395 5.24 10.12 -6.12
CA THR A 395 5.98 10.52 -4.92
C THR A 395 5.84 12.01 -4.63
N ALA A 396 6.02 12.86 -5.64
CA ALA A 396 5.92 14.32 -5.49
C ALA A 396 4.51 14.76 -5.04
N ARG A 397 3.47 14.17 -5.63
CA ARG A 397 2.08 14.47 -5.29
C ARG A 397 1.73 13.96 -3.90
N TYR A 398 2.13 12.73 -3.58
CA TYR A 398 1.87 12.13 -2.28
C TYR A 398 2.57 12.90 -1.17
N GLN A 399 3.87 13.27 -1.36
CA GLN A 399 4.64 14.09 -0.42
C GLN A 399 3.92 15.41 -0.09
N ARG A 400 3.48 16.14 -1.12
CA ARG A 400 2.77 17.42 -0.93
C ARG A 400 1.51 17.25 -0.07
N ILE A 401 0.69 16.24 -0.37
CA ILE A 401 -0.55 15.96 0.37
C ILE A 401 -0.26 15.52 1.80
N SER A 402 0.78 14.70 2.02
CA SER A 402 1.25 14.29 3.34
C SER A 402 1.73 15.47 4.19
N ASP A 403 2.53 16.37 3.62
CA ASP A 403 2.98 17.60 4.32
C ASP A 403 1.80 18.51 4.68
N MET A 404 0.81 18.63 3.80
CA MET A 404 -0.42 19.39 4.10
C MET A 404 -1.26 18.74 5.20
N ALA A 405 -1.32 17.40 5.25
CA ALA A 405 -1.99 16.67 6.33
C ALA A 405 -1.28 16.93 7.68
N MET A 406 0.05 16.89 7.69
CA MET A 406 0.84 17.20 8.89
C MET A 406 0.70 18.64 9.34
N ALA A 407 0.55 19.59 8.43
CA ALA A 407 0.31 21.00 8.77
C ALA A 407 -1.04 21.22 9.50
N ALA A 408 -1.95 20.24 9.49
CA ALA A 408 -3.21 20.29 10.24
C ALA A 408 -3.06 19.88 11.73
N ILE A 409 -1.91 19.41 12.17
CA ILE A 409 -1.66 18.99 13.56
C ILE A 409 -1.38 20.24 14.43
N LEU A 410 -2.10 20.32 15.58
CA LEU A 410 -1.95 21.41 16.57
C LEU A 410 -1.01 20.99 17.71
#